data_86506dd09a705aee5db3b43cc9d21d72
#
_entry.id   86506dd09a705aee5db3b43cc9d21d72
#
_cell.length_a   1.000
_cell.length_b   1.000
_cell.length_c   1.000
_cell.angle_alpha   90.00
_cell.angle_beta   90.00
_cell.angle_gamma   90.00
#
_symmetry.space_group_name_H-M   'P 1'
#
loop_
_entity.id
_entity.type
_entity.pdbx_description
1 polymer ?
#
loop_
_entity_poly.entity_id
_entity_poly.type
_entity_poly.pdbx_seq_one_letter_code
_entity_poly.pdbx_strand_id
1 'polypeptide(L)'
;MCIRDRFINEFKKMDIALVDIDEKRLKVSHELLDVIAKKLDASPNIKSYTDRKEALVGSDFIQSTIQVGGYKPSTVIDFDIPNQFGLKQTIADTLGIGGIMRGLRTIPVLVDIGRDIMDLCPNSFWLQYVNPMCSNMIAINNACKGIKSVGLCHSVQGTAEMLAKDLNEKIEDIDYLCAGINHMAFYKKFTKKNNNGGEDLYPR
;
A
#
# COMPACT_ATOMS: atom_id res chain seq x y z
N MET A 1 -4.19 5.56 -19.65
CA MET A 1 -5.59 5.29 -19.18
C MET A 1 -5.53 5.16 -17.66
N CYS A 2 -6.11 6.08 -16.95
CA CYS A 2 -6.05 6.09 -15.48
C CYS A 2 -6.93 4.95 -14.93
N ILE A 3 -6.48 4.24 -13.89
CA ILE A 3 -7.28 3.24 -13.15
C ILE A 3 -8.65 3.82 -12.78
N ARG A 4 -8.70 5.10 -12.49
CA ARG A 4 -9.92 5.89 -12.23
C ARG A 4 -11.04 5.67 -13.26
N ASP A 5 -10.71 5.63 -14.55
CA ASP A 5 -11.73 5.56 -15.61
C ASP A 5 -12.30 4.16 -15.79
N ARG A 6 -11.59 3.12 -15.31
CA ARG A 6 -12.04 1.73 -15.37
C ARG A 6 -13.07 1.37 -14.31
N PHE A 7 -12.97 1.97 -13.12
CA PHE A 7 -13.75 1.55 -11.94
C PHE A 7 -14.77 2.59 -11.48
N ILE A 8 -15.08 3.58 -12.33
CA ILE A 8 -16.03 4.64 -11.97
C ILE A 8 -17.44 4.09 -11.71
N ASN A 9 -17.83 3.03 -12.42
CA ASN A 9 -19.16 2.42 -12.26
C ASN A 9 -19.27 1.63 -10.95
N GLU A 10 -18.19 0.97 -10.56
CA GLU A 10 -18.08 0.29 -9.27
C GLU A 10 -18.08 1.30 -8.14
N PHE A 11 -17.30 2.39 -8.26
CA PHE A 11 -17.25 3.46 -7.27
C PHE A 11 -18.63 4.10 -7.01
N LYS A 12 -19.47 4.22 -8.02
CA LYS A 12 -20.84 4.75 -7.90
C LYS A 12 -21.73 3.95 -6.95
N LYS A 13 -21.42 2.67 -6.73
CA LYS A 13 -22.22 1.71 -5.95
C LYS A 13 -21.53 1.25 -4.67
N MET A 14 -20.35 1.78 -4.36
CA MET A 14 -19.58 1.36 -3.18
C MET A 14 -20.19 1.89 -1.89
N ASP A 15 -20.20 1.05 -0.86
CA ASP A 15 -20.27 1.45 0.53
C ASP A 15 -18.82 1.67 1.01
N ILE A 16 -18.51 2.87 1.48
CA ILE A 16 -17.16 3.25 1.91
C ILE A 16 -17.18 3.58 3.39
N ALA A 17 -16.46 2.80 4.19
CA ALA A 17 -16.22 3.06 5.60
C ALA A 17 -14.84 3.70 5.77
N LEU A 18 -14.79 4.99 6.07
CA LEU A 18 -13.56 5.71 6.43
C LEU A 18 -13.26 5.54 7.90
N VAL A 19 -12.00 5.23 8.22
CA VAL A 19 -11.56 5.08 9.60
C VAL A 19 -10.30 5.89 9.86
N ASP A 20 -10.33 6.73 10.88
CA ASP A 20 -9.15 7.39 11.43
C ASP A 20 -9.36 7.66 12.92
N ILE A 21 -8.30 7.53 13.73
CA ILE A 21 -8.29 7.89 15.14
C ILE A 21 -8.30 9.42 15.36
N ASP A 22 -7.94 10.20 14.33
CA ASP A 22 -7.96 11.65 14.31
C ASP A 22 -9.21 12.14 13.61
N GLU A 23 -10.18 12.66 14.37
CA GLU A 23 -11.46 13.14 13.87
C GLU A 23 -11.31 14.27 12.82
N LYS A 24 -10.27 15.10 12.94
CA LYS A 24 -10.05 16.21 11.99
C LYS A 24 -9.60 15.67 10.63
N ARG A 25 -8.66 14.71 10.62
CA ARG A 25 -8.25 14.02 9.39
C ARG A 25 -9.40 13.26 8.78
N LEU A 26 -10.17 12.56 9.59
CA LEU A 26 -11.34 11.80 9.17
C LEU A 26 -12.36 12.71 8.46
N LYS A 27 -12.67 13.87 9.04
CA LYS A 27 -13.54 14.85 8.43
C LYS A 27 -13.03 15.35 7.09
N VAL A 28 -11.75 15.73 7.00
CA VAL A 28 -11.12 16.18 5.75
C VAL A 28 -11.17 15.09 4.68
N SER A 29 -10.90 13.83 5.06
CA SER A 29 -10.97 12.70 4.14
C SER A 29 -12.39 12.47 3.61
N HIS A 30 -13.40 12.61 4.45
CA HIS A 30 -14.80 12.51 4.06
C HIS A 30 -15.18 13.61 3.07
N GLU A 31 -14.90 14.87 3.42
CA GLU A 31 -15.17 16.04 2.56
C GLU A 31 -14.47 15.90 1.20
N LEU A 32 -13.25 15.39 1.18
CA LEU A 32 -12.50 15.15 -0.07
C LEU A 32 -13.17 14.08 -0.94
N LEU A 33 -13.63 12.98 -0.35
CA LEU A 33 -14.36 11.93 -1.08
C LEU A 33 -15.69 12.45 -1.63
N ASP A 34 -16.42 13.28 -0.89
CA ASP A 34 -17.63 13.93 -1.39
C ASP A 34 -17.35 14.79 -2.62
N VAL A 35 -16.27 15.56 -2.59
CA VAL A 35 -15.85 16.38 -3.74
C VAL A 35 -15.48 15.49 -4.94
N ILE A 36 -14.77 14.40 -4.70
CA ILE A 36 -14.40 13.45 -5.76
C ILE A 36 -15.66 12.79 -6.33
N ALA A 37 -16.57 12.33 -5.48
CA ALA A 37 -17.82 11.70 -5.89
C ALA A 37 -18.64 12.64 -6.80
N LYS A 38 -18.82 13.89 -6.39
CA LYS A 38 -19.49 14.92 -7.20
C LYS A 38 -18.83 15.14 -8.56
N LYS A 39 -17.48 15.21 -8.61
CA LYS A 39 -16.73 15.39 -9.86
C LYS A 39 -16.84 14.17 -10.79
N LEU A 40 -17.12 13.00 -10.25
CA LEU A 40 -17.26 11.75 -10.99
C LEU A 40 -18.72 11.41 -11.32
N ASP A 41 -19.65 12.30 -10.97
CA ASP A 41 -21.09 12.02 -11.06
C ASP A 41 -21.44 10.66 -10.41
N ALA A 42 -20.95 10.47 -9.18
CA ALA A 42 -21.11 9.25 -8.39
C ALA A 42 -21.75 9.58 -7.05
N SER A 43 -22.42 8.61 -6.44
CA SER A 43 -23.11 8.74 -5.15
C SER A 43 -22.80 7.52 -4.27
N PRO A 44 -21.53 7.27 -3.93
CA PRO A 44 -21.17 6.19 -2.99
C PRO A 44 -21.76 6.50 -1.61
N ASN A 45 -22.11 5.48 -0.85
CA ASN A 45 -22.50 5.65 0.54
C ASN A 45 -21.24 5.73 1.41
N ILE A 46 -20.91 6.94 1.88
CA ILE A 46 -19.70 7.20 2.66
C ILE A 46 -20.06 7.37 4.13
N LYS A 47 -19.46 6.55 5.00
CA LYS A 47 -19.58 6.65 6.46
C LYS A 47 -18.21 6.81 7.10
N SER A 48 -18.15 7.54 8.21
CA SER A 48 -16.92 7.80 8.96
C SER A 48 -17.00 7.24 10.37
N TYR A 49 -15.89 6.61 10.80
CA TYR A 49 -15.79 5.93 12.09
C TYR A 49 -14.46 6.27 12.77
N THR A 50 -14.50 6.49 14.07
CA THR A 50 -13.29 6.58 14.91
C THR A 50 -12.93 5.22 15.52
N ASP A 51 -13.89 4.31 15.63
CA ASP A 51 -13.68 2.91 16.00
C ASP A 51 -13.65 2.02 14.74
N ARG A 52 -12.51 1.38 14.51
CA ARG A 52 -12.33 0.46 13.37
C ARG A 52 -13.25 -0.77 13.45
N LYS A 53 -13.64 -1.20 14.66
CA LYS A 53 -14.48 -2.39 14.82
C LYS A 53 -15.87 -2.20 14.23
N GLU A 54 -16.43 -1.01 14.41
CA GLU A 54 -17.72 -0.66 13.80
C GLU A 54 -17.65 -0.66 12.28
N ALA A 55 -16.53 -0.16 11.73
CA ALA A 55 -16.32 -0.08 10.29
C ALA A 55 -16.02 -1.43 9.62
N LEU A 56 -15.42 -2.36 10.35
CA LEU A 56 -15.06 -3.68 9.81
C LEU A 56 -16.26 -4.61 9.61
N VAL A 57 -17.34 -4.43 10.36
CA VAL A 57 -18.51 -5.30 10.26
C VAL A 57 -19.09 -5.27 8.84
N GLY A 58 -19.11 -6.44 8.18
CA GLY A 58 -19.64 -6.58 6.83
C GLY A 58 -18.77 -6.06 5.70
N SER A 59 -17.51 -5.72 5.99
CA SER A 59 -16.57 -5.28 4.96
C SER A 59 -16.08 -6.44 4.08
N ASP A 60 -16.08 -6.25 2.76
CA ASP A 60 -15.53 -7.19 1.78
C ASP A 60 -14.03 -6.94 1.54
N PHE A 61 -13.63 -5.66 1.53
CA PHE A 61 -12.25 -5.22 1.31
C PHE A 61 -11.83 -4.24 2.40
N ILE A 62 -10.65 -4.43 2.92
CA ILE A 62 -10.02 -3.52 3.87
C ILE A 62 -8.73 -2.97 3.26
N GLN A 63 -8.59 -1.64 3.24
CA GLN A 63 -7.34 -1.00 2.84
C GLN A 63 -6.73 -0.28 4.03
N SER A 64 -5.49 -0.62 4.37
CA SER A 64 -4.76 0.06 5.44
C SER A 64 -3.62 0.91 4.89
N THR A 65 -3.60 2.19 5.32
CA THR A 65 -2.59 3.20 4.94
C THR A 65 -2.16 4.01 6.16
N ILE A 66 -2.14 3.39 7.34
CA ILE A 66 -1.84 4.04 8.61
C ILE A 66 -0.35 4.34 8.79
N GLN A 67 -0.05 5.33 9.62
CA GLN A 67 1.31 5.64 10.06
C GLN A 67 1.36 5.76 11.59
N VAL A 68 1.85 4.71 12.24
CA VAL A 68 1.96 4.67 13.70
C VAL A 68 3.06 5.63 14.17
N GLY A 69 2.72 6.55 15.08
CA GLY A 69 3.61 7.58 15.61
C GLY A 69 3.73 8.83 14.73
N GLY A 70 3.10 8.85 13.56
CA GLY A 70 3.08 10.00 12.65
C GLY A 70 4.44 10.33 12.03
N TYR A 71 4.47 11.38 11.19
CA TYR A 71 5.71 11.87 10.61
C TYR A 71 6.63 12.45 11.69
N LYS A 72 6.11 13.35 12.52
CA LYS A 72 6.77 13.84 13.74
C LYS A 72 6.06 13.28 14.96
N PRO A 73 6.78 12.70 15.93
CA PRO A 73 8.25 12.61 15.99
C PRO A 73 8.83 11.37 15.28
N SER A 74 8.03 10.33 14.99
CA SER A 74 8.55 8.98 14.78
C SER A 74 9.36 8.81 13.49
N THR A 75 8.85 9.28 12.34
CA THR A 75 9.62 9.16 11.08
C THR A 75 10.91 10.00 11.13
N VAL A 76 10.85 11.18 11.72
CA VAL A 76 12.05 12.03 11.90
C VAL A 76 13.11 11.30 12.73
N ILE A 77 12.70 10.66 13.83
CA ILE A 77 13.60 9.89 14.70
C ILE A 77 14.22 8.71 13.94
N ASP A 78 13.45 8.03 13.09
CA ASP A 78 13.91 6.89 12.29
C ASP A 78 15.04 7.26 11.31
N PHE A 79 15.14 8.54 10.93
CA PHE A 79 16.25 9.08 10.14
C PHE A 79 17.36 9.68 11.00
N ASP A 80 17.01 10.44 12.02
CA ASP A 80 17.97 11.21 12.82
C ASP A 80 18.88 10.32 13.66
N ILE A 81 18.34 9.28 14.30
CA ILE A 81 19.16 8.37 15.12
C ILE A 81 20.21 7.66 14.28
N PRO A 82 19.89 6.97 13.18
CA PRO A 82 20.91 6.34 12.34
C PRO A 82 21.94 7.34 11.79
N ASN A 83 21.51 8.55 11.45
CA ASN A 83 22.41 9.60 10.93
C ASN A 83 23.46 10.03 11.97
N GLN A 84 23.14 10.05 13.26
CA GLN A 84 24.09 10.33 14.34
C GLN A 84 25.25 9.31 14.41
N PHE A 85 25.01 8.10 13.90
CA PHE A 85 26.01 7.03 13.79
C PHE A 85 26.62 6.93 12.38
N GLY A 86 26.45 7.96 11.55
CA GLY A 86 27.01 8.01 10.20
C GLY A 86 26.23 7.23 9.12
N LEU A 87 25.08 6.65 9.46
CA LEU A 87 24.24 5.92 8.51
C LEU A 87 23.23 6.85 7.86
N LYS A 88 23.54 7.31 6.66
CA LYS A 88 22.66 8.16 5.85
C LYS A 88 21.64 7.30 5.09
N GLN A 89 20.47 7.07 5.70
CA GLN A 89 19.41 6.31 5.08
C GLN A 89 18.52 7.19 4.20
N THR A 90 18.07 6.66 3.05
CA THR A 90 17.14 7.32 2.13
C THR A 90 15.73 6.75 2.19
N ILE A 91 15.58 5.48 2.58
CA ILE A 91 14.28 4.77 2.69
C ILE A 91 14.16 4.17 4.10
N ALA A 92 14.27 5.03 5.12
CA ALA A 92 14.25 4.61 6.53
C ALA A 92 12.88 4.13 7.03
N ASP A 93 11.83 4.27 6.25
CA ASP A 93 10.50 3.76 6.57
C ASP A 93 10.30 2.27 6.21
N THR A 94 11.23 1.69 5.47
CA THR A 94 11.10 0.31 4.97
C THR A 94 12.33 -0.56 5.25
N LEU A 95 13.53 0.00 5.10
CA LEU A 95 14.80 -0.73 5.13
C LEU A 95 15.72 -0.22 6.25
N GLY A 96 16.72 -1.03 6.61
CA GLY A 96 17.74 -0.69 7.58
C GLY A 96 17.19 -0.46 8.98
N ILE A 97 17.95 0.30 9.79
CA ILE A 97 17.62 0.55 11.21
C ILE A 97 16.30 1.32 11.35
N GLY A 98 16.07 2.33 10.53
CA GLY A 98 14.80 3.08 10.54
C GLY A 98 13.59 2.21 10.22
N GLY A 99 13.70 1.31 9.24
CA GLY A 99 12.66 0.33 8.92
C GLY A 99 12.40 -0.65 10.07
N ILE A 100 13.44 -1.09 10.78
CA ILE A 100 13.30 -1.94 11.97
C ILE A 100 12.56 -1.19 13.07
N MET A 101 12.96 0.04 13.41
CA MET A 101 12.31 0.87 14.43
C MET A 101 10.85 1.12 14.11
N ARG A 102 10.55 1.44 12.85
CA ARG A 102 9.18 1.61 12.36
C ARG A 102 8.36 0.32 12.45
N GLY A 103 8.97 -0.82 12.08
CA GLY A 103 8.33 -2.14 12.19
C GLY A 103 7.96 -2.50 13.62
N LEU A 104 8.85 -2.26 14.58
CA LEU A 104 8.59 -2.49 16.01
C LEU A 104 7.39 -1.71 16.54
N ARG A 105 7.13 -0.51 16.01
CA ARG A 105 5.95 0.29 16.37
C ARG A 105 4.68 -0.15 15.63
N THR A 106 4.82 -0.55 14.38
CA THR A 106 3.70 -0.75 13.45
C THR A 106 3.11 -2.15 13.53
N ILE A 107 3.97 -3.17 13.66
CA ILE A 107 3.56 -4.58 13.66
C ILE A 107 2.52 -4.90 14.75
N PRO A 108 2.67 -4.48 16.02
CA PRO A 108 1.65 -4.76 17.03
C PRO A 108 0.26 -4.24 16.65
N VAL A 109 0.21 -3.02 16.10
CA VAL A 109 -1.06 -2.39 15.67
C VAL A 109 -1.68 -3.15 14.49
N LEU A 110 -0.86 -3.55 13.51
CA LEU A 110 -1.36 -4.32 12.37
C LEU A 110 -1.81 -5.72 12.75
N VAL A 111 -1.12 -6.37 13.69
CA VAL A 111 -1.55 -7.68 14.20
C VAL A 111 -2.90 -7.57 14.93
N ASP A 112 -3.12 -6.51 15.71
CA ASP A 112 -4.42 -6.29 16.37
C ASP A 112 -5.53 -5.99 15.35
N ILE A 113 -5.23 -5.21 14.29
CA ILE A 113 -6.17 -5.01 13.17
C ILE A 113 -6.47 -6.36 12.49
N GLY A 114 -5.46 -7.19 12.26
CA GLY A 114 -5.63 -8.52 11.65
C GLY A 114 -6.52 -9.44 12.47
N ARG A 115 -6.41 -9.41 13.80
CA ARG A 115 -7.30 -10.15 14.71
C ARG A 115 -8.75 -9.65 14.61
N ASP A 116 -8.95 -8.32 14.67
CA ASP A 116 -10.29 -7.74 14.51
C ASP A 116 -10.90 -8.10 13.14
N ILE A 117 -10.11 -8.14 12.06
CA ILE A 117 -10.56 -8.58 10.73
C ILE A 117 -11.02 -10.05 10.77
N MET A 118 -10.23 -10.93 11.38
CA MET A 118 -10.57 -12.35 11.48
C MET A 118 -11.84 -12.58 12.31
N ASP A 119 -12.09 -11.76 13.32
CA ASP A 119 -13.25 -11.87 14.20
C ASP A 119 -14.53 -11.27 13.57
N LEU A 120 -14.41 -10.11 12.89
CA LEU A 120 -15.57 -9.31 12.46
C LEU A 120 -15.93 -9.48 10.98
N CYS A 121 -14.93 -9.78 10.14
CA CYS A 121 -15.12 -9.94 8.69
C CYS A 121 -14.14 -10.97 8.08
N PRO A 122 -14.20 -12.26 8.51
CA PRO A 122 -13.22 -13.30 8.17
C PRO A 122 -13.14 -13.62 6.67
N ASN A 123 -14.14 -13.26 5.90
CA ASN A 123 -14.18 -13.49 4.46
C ASN A 123 -13.59 -12.35 3.64
N SER A 124 -13.31 -11.21 4.27
CA SER A 124 -12.78 -10.02 3.62
C SER A 124 -11.35 -10.22 3.08
N PHE A 125 -10.94 -9.31 2.20
CA PHE A 125 -9.58 -9.28 1.65
C PHE A 125 -8.87 -8.01 2.11
N TRP A 126 -7.70 -8.17 2.76
CA TRP A 126 -6.93 -7.05 3.30
C TRP A 126 -5.83 -6.59 2.35
N LEU A 127 -5.95 -5.35 1.87
CA LEU A 127 -5.00 -4.63 1.02
C LEU A 127 -4.09 -3.77 1.91
N GLN A 128 -2.86 -4.20 2.11
CA GLN A 128 -1.95 -3.61 3.08
C GLN A 128 -0.88 -2.76 2.37
N TYR A 129 -0.90 -1.44 2.61
CA TYR A 129 0.05 -0.47 2.04
C TYR A 129 1.08 0.07 3.05
N VAL A 130 1.01 -0.36 4.30
CA VAL A 130 1.83 0.20 5.38
C VAL A 130 3.24 -0.35 5.35
N ASN A 131 4.23 0.53 5.41
CA ASN A 131 5.64 0.16 5.52
C ASN A 131 6.07 -0.06 7.00
N PRO A 132 7.08 -0.90 7.24
CA PRO A 132 7.84 -1.76 6.32
C PRO A 132 7.03 -2.97 5.82
N MET A 133 6.64 -2.98 4.54
CA MET A 133 5.65 -3.91 4.01
C MET A 133 6.04 -5.38 4.21
N CYS A 134 7.26 -5.76 3.87
CA CYS A 134 7.71 -7.16 3.97
C CYS A 134 7.63 -7.68 5.41
N SER A 135 8.18 -6.93 6.38
CA SER A 135 8.15 -7.30 7.80
C SER A 135 6.72 -7.36 8.35
N ASN A 136 5.90 -6.37 7.98
CA ASN A 136 4.50 -6.30 8.38
C ASN A 136 3.72 -7.53 7.87
N MET A 137 3.88 -7.88 6.58
CA MET A 137 3.18 -9.04 5.99
C MET A 137 3.63 -10.37 6.59
N ILE A 138 4.93 -10.54 6.88
CA ILE A 138 5.44 -11.72 7.57
C ILE A 138 4.80 -11.84 8.96
N ALA A 139 4.77 -10.74 9.71
CA ALA A 139 4.19 -10.72 11.06
C ALA A 139 2.69 -10.99 11.06
N ILE A 140 1.93 -10.35 10.15
CA ILE A 140 0.48 -10.56 9.98
C ILE A 140 0.20 -12.03 9.66
N ASN A 141 0.86 -12.60 8.66
CA ASN A 141 0.63 -13.99 8.25
C ASN A 141 1.02 -15.02 9.32
N ASN A 142 2.00 -14.68 10.17
CA ASN A 142 2.38 -15.54 11.30
C ASN A 142 1.41 -15.46 12.47
N ALA A 143 0.91 -14.27 12.79
CA ALA A 143 0.01 -14.03 13.92
C ALA A 143 -1.47 -14.32 13.61
N CYS A 144 -1.89 -14.10 12.36
CA CYS A 144 -3.27 -14.19 11.90
C CYS A 144 -3.38 -15.29 10.82
N LYS A 145 -3.23 -16.55 11.23
CA LYS A 145 -3.25 -17.70 10.30
C LYS A 145 -4.57 -17.78 9.52
N GLY A 146 -4.46 -17.84 8.19
CA GLY A 146 -5.62 -17.93 7.30
C GLY A 146 -6.22 -16.61 6.86
N ILE A 147 -5.69 -15.48 7.33
CA ILE A 147 -6.13 -14.15 6.86
C ILE A 147 -5.84 -13.99 5.35
N LYS A 148 -6.82 -13.50 4.62
CA LYS A 148 -6.66 -13.18 3.19
C LYS A 148 -6.08 -11.78 3.07
N SER A 149 -4.78 -11.68 2.81
CA SER A 149 -4.09 -10.38 2.76
C SER A 149 -3.01 -10.32 1.68
N VAL A 150 -2.76 -9.14 1.17
CA VAL A 150 -1.66 -8.85 0.24
C VAL A 150 -1.00 -7.52 0.58
N GLY A 151 0.34 -7.50 0.55
CA GLY A 151 1.12 -6.26 0.62
C GLY A 151 1.22 -5.61 -0.75
N LEU A 152 0.92 -4.33 -0.85
CA LEU A 152 0.88 -3.57 -2.10
C LEU A 152 1.86 -2.39 -2.07
N CYS A 153 2.44 -2.09 -3.21
CA CYS A 153 3.32 -0.94 -3.43
C CYS A 153 3.24 -0.48 -4.88
N HIS A 154 3.50 0.79 -5.14
CA HIS A 154 3.55 1.38 -6.49
C HIS A 154 4.92 1.23 -7.15
N SER A 155 5.98 0.87 -6.40
CA SER A 155 7.37 0.93 -6.86
C SER A 155 7.65 0.04 -8.07
N VAL A 156 7.11 -1.17 -8.11
CA VAL A 156 7.37 -2.11 -9.21
C VAL A 156 6.84 -1.55 -10.52
N GLN A 157 5.59 -1.09 -10.54
CA GLN A 157 4.97 -0.53 -11.75
C GLN A 157 5.65 0.79 -12.17
N GLY A 158 5.83 1.72 -11.22
CA GLY A 158 6.45 3.01 -11.52
C GLY A 158 7.89 2.89 -12.00
N THR A 159 8.67 1.95 -11.45
CA THR A 159 10.03 1.68 -11.95
C THR A 159 10.01 1.03 -13.32
N ALA A 160 9.09 0.09 -13.58
CA ALA A 160 8.95 -0.51 -14.91
C ALA A 160 8.59 0.54 -15.98
N GLU A 161 7.66 1.46 -15.66
CA GLU A 161 7.30 2.58 -16.53
C GLU A 161 8.49 3.51 -16.81
N MET A 162 9.28 3.83 -15.77
CA MET A 162 10.48 4.66 -15.91
C MET A 162 11.53 3.98 -16.79
N LEU A 163 11.82 2.70 -16.55
CA LEU A 163 12.77 1.93 -17.37
C LEU A 163 12.31 1.82 -18.84
N ALA A 164 11.02 1.54 -19.07
CA ALA A 164 10.48 1.50 -20.42
C ALA A 164 10.68 2.85 -21.15
N LYS A 165 10.40 3.96 -20.45
CA LYS A 165 10.60 5.31 -20.99
C LYS A 165 12.09 5.60 -21.32
N ASP A 166 13.01 5.21 -20.44
CA ASP A 166 14.45 5.40 -20.64
C ASP A 166 14.96 4.61 -21.87
N LEU A 167 14.33 3.47 -22.17
CA LEU A 167 14.59 2.65 -23.33
C LEU A 167 13.82 3.08 -24.59
N ASN A 168 13.01 4.16 -24.52
CA ASN A 168 12.08 4.61 -25.57
C ASN A 168 11.06 3.53 -25.99
N GLU A 169 10.61 2.71 -25.04
CA GLU A 169 9.62 1.66 -25.25
C GLU A 169 8.30 2.02 -24.56
N LYS A 170 7.20 1.44 -25.03
CA LYS A 170 5.90 1.57 -24.34
C LYS A 170 5.74 0.48 -23.28
N ILE A 171 5.29 0.84 -22.11
CA ILE A 171 5.11 -0.11 -20.98
C ILE A 171 4.15 -1.26 -21.35
N GLU A 172 3.16 -1.02 -22.20
CA GLU A 172 2.21 -2.02 -22.66
C GLU A 172 2.88 -3.13 -23.48
N ASP A 173 4.02 -2.79 -24.12
CA ASP A 173 4.81 -3.73 -24.94
C ASP A 173 5.86 -4.48 -24.11
N ILE A 174 5.98 -4.18 -22.83
CA ILE A 174 6.97 -4.80 -21.93
C ILE A 174 6.34 -5.94 -21.14
N ASP A 175 7.08 -7.04 -21.05
CA ASP A 175 6.84 -8.13 -20.10
C ASP A 175 7.97 -8.16 -19.08
N TYR A 176 7.64 -8.05 -17.80
CA TYR A 176 8.63 -7.99 -16.73
C TYR A 176 8.29 -8.90 -15.56
N LEU A 177 9.34 -9.37 -14.89
CA LEU A 177 9.26 -10.13 -13.64
C LEU A 177 10.18 -9.48 -12.61
N CYS A 178 9.60 -9.00 -11.51
CA CYS A 178 10.32 -8.43 -10.40
C CYS A 178 10.33 -9.42 -9.22
N ALA A 179 11.48 -9.58 -8.56
CA ALA A 179 11.62 -10.44 -7.39
C ALA A 179 12.57 -9.83 -6.36
N GLY A 180 12.22 -9.97 -5.09
CA GLY A 180 12.93 -9.43 -3.94
C GLY A 180 11.99 -9.08 -2.80
N ILE A 181 12.45 -8.22 -1.89
CA ILE A 181 11.62 -7.62 -0.85
C ILE A 181 11.18 -6.22 -1.25
N ASN A 182 10.13 -5.70 -0.62
CA ASN A 182 9.65 -4.34 -0.89
C ASN A 182 10.77 -3.30 -0.74
N HIS A 183 10.91 -2.44 -1.74
CA HIS A 183 11.94 -1.43 -1.93
C HIS A 183 13.39 -1.96 -2.09
N MET A 184 13.58 -3.28 -2.11
CA MET A 184 14.83 -3.92 -2.49
C MET A 184 14.53 -5.16 -3.34
N ALA A 185 14.33 -4.94 -4.64
CA ALA A 185 13.96 -5.98 -5.59
C ALA A 185 14.69 -5.78 -6.92
N PHE A 186 14.71 -6.84 -7.73
CA PHE A 186 15.37 -6.87 -9.02
C PHE A 186 14.39 -7.30 -10.10
N TYR A 187 14.47 -6.68 -11.26
CA TYR A 187 13.78 -7.17 -12.46
C TYR A 187 14.56 -8.36 -13.00
N LYS A 188 14.06 -9.56 -12.80
CA LYS A 188 14.65 -10.80 -13.33
C LYS A 188 14.36 -11.01 -14.82
N LYS A 189 13.34 -10.32 -15.31
CA LYS A 189 12.94 -10.32 -16.71
C LYS A 189 12.49 -8.90 -17.04
N PHE A 190 12.97 -8.37 -18.16
CA PHE A 190 12.50 -7.12 -18.73
C PHE A 190 12.63 -7.22 -20.25
N THR A 191 11.55 -7.62 -20.93
CA THR A 191 11.57 -8.01 -22.33
C THR A 191 10.50 -7.29 -23.12
N LYS A 192 10.81 -6.91 -24.35
CA LYS A 192 9.81 -6.41 -25.30
C LYS A 192 9.02 -7.60 -25.89
N LYS A 193 7.71 -7.54 -25.80
CA LYS A 193 6.81 -8.54 -26.36
C LYS A 193 6.97 -8.59 -27.88
N ASN A 194 7.18 -9.77 -28.41
CA ASN A 194 7.16 -10.07 -29.84
C ASN A 194 6.61 -11.48 -30.09
N ASN A 195 6.38 -11.83 -31.35
CA ASN A 195 5.83 -13.13 -31.73
C ASN A 195 6.78 -14.32 -31.50
N ASN A 196 8.04 -14.05 -31.14
CA ASN A 196 9.11 -15.05 -31.00
C ASN A 196 9.61 -15.24 -29.56
N GLY A 197 8.81 -14.89 -28.54
CA GLY A 197 9.13 -15.11 -27.13
C GLY A 197 9.73 -13.92 -26.38
N GLY A 198 9.82 -12.75 -27.03
CA GLY A 198 10.31 -11.51 -26.41
C GLY A 198 11.77 -11.21 -26.72
N GLU A 199 12.11 -9.93 -26.79
CA GLU A 199 13.46 -9.41 -26.95
C GLU A 199 13.96 -8.94 -25.58
N ASP A 200 15.09 -9.45 -25.11
CA ASP A 200 15.70 -9.02 -23.85
C ASP A 200 16.22 -7.59 -23.96
N LEU A 201 15.84 -6.72 -23.04
CA LEU A 201 16.19 -5.31 -23.02
C LEU A 201 17.37 -4.98 -22.10
N TYR A 202 17.88 -5.92 -21.32
CA TYR A 202 19.02 -5.71 -20.42
C TYR A 202 20.33 -5.30 -21.12
N PRO A 203 20.64 -5.75 -22.34
CA PRO A 203 21.85 -5.33 -23.05
C PRO A 203 21.86 -3.89 -23.58
N ARG A 204 20.77 -3.16 -23.45
CA ARG A 204 20.62 -1.79 -24.01
C ARG A 204 21.05 -0.68 -23.06
#